data_908ec062b7ed42ee00fdbc113ca0df8b
#
_entry.id   908ec062b7ed42ee00fdbc113ca0df8b
#
_cell.length_a   1.000
_cell.length_b   1.000
_cell.length_c   1.000
_cell.angle_alpha   90.00
_cell.angle_beta   90.00
_cell.angle_gamma   90.00
#
_symmetry.space_group_name_H-M   'P 1'
#
loop_
_entity.id
_entity.type
_entity.pdbx_description
1 polymer ?
#
loop_
_entity_poly.entity_id
_entity_poly.type
_entity_poly.pdbx_seq_one_letter_code
_entity_poly.pdbx_strand_id
1 'polypeptide(L)'
;MQADRKALQQQLKEFKTQTGNFSDVVEQVLPSVVSVYVMDWDTGEEISSGSGFFVSPDVIVTNYHVIEDIADEDYFYEEDEVEQVLVETYDGKLRMAEVVFTGNAEEDLALLLITGFIIDPATGEQVESPEEYPPLELSFDVKVGDRVIAVGNPMGQFAATVTQGIISAIREPEEYEVGEDDEDEIAEVKVLQTDAAINPGNSGGPLINMAGQVVGVNTWGLEDADTINLAIASVALDDFLAGFEETFEGEPDEE
;
A
#
# COMPACT_ATOMS: atom_id res chain seq x y z
N MET A 1 26.45 -18.31 20.46
CA MET A 1 26.32 -16.81 20.39
C MET A 1 25.42 -16.31 19.24
N GLN A 2 25.70 -16.65 17.94
CA GLN A 2 24.81 -16.17 16.84
C GLN A 2 23.41 -16.82 16.86
N ALA A 3 23.34 -18.14 17.12
CA ALA A 3 22.06 -18.86 17.23
C ALA A 3 21.22 -18.34 18.41
N ASP A 4 21.86 -18.09 19.55
CA ASP A 4 21.17 -17.57 20.75
C ASP A 4 20.63 -16.14 20.53
N ARG A 5 21.37 -15.32 19.78
CA ARG A 5 20.93 -13.97 19.40
C ARG A 5 19.69 -14.00 18.49
N LYS A 6 19.69 -14.91 17.50
CA LYS A 6 18.54 -15.07 16.59
C LYS A 6 17.30 -15.60 17.33
N ALA A 7 17.48 -16.57 18.24
CA ALA A 7 16.40 -17.08 19.08
C ALA A 7 15.84 -15.99 20.01
N LEU A 8 16.69 -15.18 20.62
CA LEU A 8 16.27 -14.08 21.48
C LEU A 8 15.54 -12.97 20.69
N GLN A 9 15.99 -12.65 19.49
CA GLN A 9 15.31 -11.72 18.60
C GLN A 9 13.93 -12.23 18.22
N GLN A 10 13.79 -13.53 17.90
CA GLN A 10 12.52 -14.15 17.61
C GLN A 10 11.56 -14.08 18.82
N GLN A 11 12.04 -14.43 20.00
CA GLN A 11 11.24 -14.34 21.24
C GLN A 11 10.80 -12.91 21.56
N LEU A 12 11.68 -11.93 21.32
CA LEU A 12 11.35 -10.51 21.51
C LEU A 12 10.27 -10.04 20.51
N LYS A 13 10.37 -10.50 19.26
CA LYS A 13 9.38 -10.23 18.22
C LYS A 13 8.01 -10.82 18.59
N GLU A 14 7.97 -12.08 18.99
CA GLU A 14 6.74 -12.76 19.46
C GLU A 14 6.14 -12.06 20.69
N PHE A 15 6.99 -11.64 21.64
CA PHE A 15 6.55 -10.91 22.82
C PHE A 15 5.95 -9.55 22.45
N LYS A 16 6.59 -8.79 21.56
CA LYS A 16 6.06 -7.51 21.06
C LYS A 16 4.72 -7.70 20.33
N THR A 17 4.59 -8.73 19.49
CA THR A 17 3.33 -9.05 18.80
C THR A 17 2.20 -9.37 19.78
N GLN A 18 2.49 -9.98 20.93
CA GLN A 18 1.48 -10.32 21.93
C GLN A 18 1.15 -9.18 22.91
N THR A 19 2.10 -8.28 23.17
CA THR A 19 2.00 -7.25 24.23
C THR A 19 2.11 -5.82 23.70
N GLY A 20 2.30 -5.63 22.39
CA GLY A 20 2.43 -4.32 21.77
C GLY A 20 1.26 -3.40 22.15
N ASN A 21 1.56 -2.19 22.57
CA ASN A 21 0.54 -1.17 22.77
C ASN A 21 0.13 -0.65 21.39
N PHE A 22 -1.16 -0.67 21.09
CA PHE A 22 -1.75 -0.21 19.84
C PHE A 22 -1.19 1.17 19.40
N SER A 23 -1.18 2.13 20.32
CA SER A 23 -0.71 3.49 20.01
C SER A 23 0.77 3.55 19.63
N ASP A 24 1.62 2.77 20.30
CA ASP A 24 3.06 2.75 20.01
C ASP A 24 3.35 2.15 18.64
N VAL A 25 2.57 1.12 18.23
CA VAL A 25 2.68 0.50 16.90
C VAL A 25 2.25 1.49 15.82
N VAL A 26 1.12 2.17 16.03
CA VAL A 26 0.63 3.19 15.10
C VAL A 26 1.66 4.31 14.95
N GLU A 27 2.16 4.88 16.04
CA GLU A 27 3.17 5.95 16.00
C GLU A 27 4.45 5.54 15.25
N GLN A 28 4.83 4.27 15.36
CA GLN A 28 6.00 3.72 14.65
C GLN A 28 5.80 3.65 13.13
N VAL A 29 4.59 3.31 12.65
CA VAL A 29 4.36 3.04 11.22
C VAL A 29 3.85 4.25 10.43
N LEU A 30 3.21 5.22 11.10
CA LEU A 30 2.66 6.40 10.44
C LEU A 30 3.63 7.15 9.54
N PRO A 31 4.93 7.31 9.88
CA PRO A 31 5.89 7.97 8.99
C PRO A 31 6.11 7.27 7.64
N SER A 32 5.71 6.00 7.55
CA SER A 32 5.84 5.19 6.33
C SER A 32 4.55 5.14 5.50
N VAL A 33 3.45 5.75 5.97
CA VAL A 33 2.15 5.71 5.28
C VAL A 33 1.87 7.05 4.63
N VAL A 34 1.33 7.02 3.42
CA VAL A 34 1.09 8.19 2.58
C VAL A 34 -0.35 8.23 2.08
N SER A 35 -0.80 9.43 1.71
CA SER A 35 -1.95 9.60 0.81
C SER A 35 -1.47 9.55 -0.63
N VAL A 36 -2.27 8.96 -1.50
CA VAL A 36 -2.05 8.92 -2.95
C VAL A 36 -3.21 9.63 -3.61
N TYR A 37 -2.91 10.53 -4.54
CA TYR A 37 -3.89 11.31 -5.31
C TYR A 37 -3.57 11.19 -6.79
N VAL A 38 -4.56 10.88 -7.58
CA VAL A 38 -4.53 11.04 -9.03
C VAL A 38 -5.22 12.35 -9.36
N MET A 39 -4.50 13.24 -10.04
CA MET A 39 -4.95 14.59 -10.34
C MET A 39 -5.05 14.82 -11.84
N ASP A 40 -6.15 15.37 -12.29
CA ASP A 40 -6.27 15.98 -13.61
C ASP A 40 -5.47 17.30 -13.58
N TRP A 41 -4.40 17.36 -14.36
CA TRP A 41 -3.49 18.50 -14.34
C TRP A 41 -4.09 19.77 -14.97
N ASP A 42 -4.96 19.62 -15.96
CA ASP A 42 -5.58 20.74 -16.67
C ASP A 42 -6.63 21.44 -15.83
N THR A 43 -7.40 20.68 -15.09
CA THR A 43 -8.48 21.21 -14.24
C THR A 43 -8.03 21.39 -12.78
N GLY A 44 -7.02 20.65 -12.33
CA GLY A 44 -6.59 20.56 -10.94
C GLY A 44 -7.60 19.83 -10.06
N GLU A 45 -8.49 19.05 -10.63
CA GLU A 45 -9.47 18.25 -9.90
C GLU A 45 -8.86 16.88 -9.53
N GLU A 46 -9.26 16.36 -8.37
CA GLU A 46 -8.92 15.01 -7.93
C GLU A 46 -9.79 14.00 -8.69
N ILE A 47 -9.16 13.04 -9.38
CA ILE A 47 -9.83 11.96 -10.12
C ILE A 47 -10.04 10.78 -9.16
N SER A 48 -8.99 10.36 -8.50
CA SER A 48 -9.00 9.23 -7.57
C SER A 48 -8.08 9.50 -6.38
N SER A 49 -8.33 8.83 -5.26
CA SER A 49 -7.47 8.91 -4.09
C SER A 49 -7.49 7.64 -3.24
N GLY A 50 -6.38 7.41 -2.56
CA GLY A 50 -6.21 6.29 -1.65
C GLY A 50 -5.05 6.50 -0.69
N SER A 51 -4.52 5.40 -0.21
CA SER A 51 -3.34 5.35 0.64
C SER A 51 -2.23 4.54 -0.02
N GLY A 52 -1.04 4.67 0.51
CA GLY A 52 0.10 3.83 0.17
C GLY A 52 1.06 3.72 1.35
N PHE A 53 2.11 2.94 1.18
CA PHE A 53 3.18 2.87 2.17
C PHE A 53 4.52 2.54 1.52
N PHE A 54 5.60 3.00 2.14
CA PHE A 54 6.96 2.77 1.66
C PHE A 54 7.41 1.32 1.89
N VAL A 55 7.87 0.67 0.82
CA VAL A 55 8.54 -0.65 0.82
C VAL A 55 10.04 -0.52 0.60
N SER A 56 10.50 0.59 0.03
CA SER A 56 11.89 1.06 0.01
C SER A 56 11.91 2.56 0.34
N PRO A 57 13.07 3.21 0.47
CA PRO A 57 13.12 4.65 0.81
C PRO A 57 12.40 5.59 -0.15
N ASP A 58 12.12 5.14 -1.36
CA ASP A 58 11.56 5.92 -2.48
C ASP A 58 10.44 5.20 -3.25
N VAL A 59 10.19 3.90 -2.96
CA VAL A 59 9.13 3.12 -3.61
C VAL A 59 7.95 2.92 -2.66
N ILE A 60 6.76 3.20 -3.17
CA ILE A 60 5.49 3.10 -2.48
C ILE A 60 4.65 2.01 -3.13
N VAL A 61 3.99 1.21 -2.31
CA VAL A 61 2.91 0.30 -2.72
C VAL A 61 1.58 0.99 -2.53
N THR A 62 0.69 0.85 -3.50
CA THR A 62 -0.74 1.21 -3.43
C THR A 62 -1.57 0.14 -4.13
N ASN A 63 -2.90 0.31 -4.20
CA ASN A 63 -3.73 -0.53 -5.05
C ASN A 63 -3.74 -0.06 -6.50
N TYR A 64 -3.97 -1.01 -7.44
CA TYR A 64 -4.16 -0.70 -8.85
C TYR A 64 -5.37 0.20 -9.07
N HIS A 65 -6.53 -0.12 -8.47
CA HIS A 65 -7.76 0.67 -8.62
C HIS A 65 -7.63 2.13 -8.14
N VAL A 66 -6.61 2.46 -7.33
CA VAL A 66 -6.34 3.85 -6.91
C VAL A 66 -5.73 4.66 -8.05
N ILE A 67 -5.05 3.99 -8.98
CA ILE A 67 -4.32 4.63 -10.09
C ILE A 67 -4.77 4.12 -11.47
N GLU A 68 -5.87 3.35 -11.55
CA GLU A 68 -6.31 2.69 -12.78
C GLU A 68 -6.59 3.67 -13.92
N ASP A 69 -7.12 4.86 -13.60
CA ASP A 69 -7.41 5.91 -14.58
C ASP A 69 -6.16 6.35 -15.38
N ILE A 70 -4.96 6.13 -14.84
CA ILE A 70 -3.68 6.50 -15.45
C ILE A 70 -2.78 5.28 -15.77
N ALA A 71 -3.22 4.08 -15.43
CA ALA A 71 -2.44 2.85 -15.59
C ALA A 71 -2.61 2.21 -16.98
N ASP A 72 -3.57 2.65 -17.80
CA ASP A 72 -3.82 2.11 -19.14
C ASP A 72 -2.64 2.39 -20.08
N GLU A 73 -2.12 1.33 -20.75
CA GLU A 73 -0.97 1.43 -21.68
C GLU A 73 -1.21 2.41 -22.83
N ASP A 74 -2.46 2.65 -23.22
CA ASP A 74 -2.84 3.62 -24.27
C ASP A 74 -2.63 5.08 -23.84
N TYR A 75 -2.54 5.34 -22.53
CA TYR A 75 -2.42 6.66 -21.94
C TYR A 75 -0.99 7.25 -22.03
N PHE A 76 0.04 6.40 -22.04
CA PHE A 76 1.45 6.81 -22.08
C PHE A 76 1.90 7.43 -23.41
N TYR A 77 1.04 7.48 -24.44
CA TYR A 77 1.41 7.90 -25.81
C TYR A 77 0.82 9.25 -26.26
N GLU A 78 -0.02 9.91 -25.47
CA GLU A 78 -0.50 11.25 -25.81
C GLU A 78 0.33 12.31 -25.07
N GLU A 79 1.22 12.99 -25.80
CA GLU A 79 2.18 13.98 -25.27
C GLU A 79 1.53 15.20 -24.57
N ASP A 80 0.22 15.35 -24.59
CA ASP A 80 -0.51 16.55 -24.18
C ASP A 80 -1.43 16.38 -22.94
N GLU A 81 -1.67 15.15 -22.43
CA GLU A 81 -2.48 14.90 -21.23
C GLU A 81 -1.64 14.20 -20.15
N VAL A 82 -1.08 14.97 -19.25
CA VAL A 82 -0.22 14.47 -18.17
C VAL A 82 -1.03 14.42 -16.88
N GLU A 83 -1.68 13.31 -16.63
CA GLU A 83 -2.18 13.02 -15.29
C GLU A 83 -0.99 12.75 -14.37
N GLN A 84 -1.10 13.18 -13.13
CA GLN A 84 0.00 13.09 -12.20
C GLN A 84 -0.44 12.40 -10.92
N VAL A 85 0.42 11.53 -10.42
CA VAL A 85 0.30 11.00 -9.07
C VAL A 85 1.00 11.95 -8.11
N LEU A 86 0.23 12.47 -7.16
CA LEU A 86 0.74 13.20 -6.02
C LEU A 86 0.69 12.33 -4.78
N VAL A 87 1.75 12.37 -4.01
CA VAL A 87 1.87 11.66 -2.75
C VAL A 87 2.03 12.68 -1.63
N GLU A 88 1.12 12.65 -0.64
CA GLU A 88 1.29 13.43 0.59
C GLU A 88 1.86 12.54 1.69
N THR A 89 3.04 12.91 2.16
CA THR A 89 3.76 12.21 3.21
C THR A 89 3.28 12.64 4.60
N TYR A 90 3.59 11.84 5.62
CA TYR A 90 3.15 12.07 7.00
C TYR A 90 3.49 13.47 7.56
N ASP A 91 4.56 14.09 7.08
CA ASP A 91 4.97 15.45 7.45
C ASP A 91 4.23 16.56 6.65
N GLY A 92 3.23 16.18 5.83
CA GLY A 92 2.38 17.07 5.06
C GLY A 92 3.05 17.64 3.80
N LYS A 93 4.11 17.00 3.31
CA LYS A 93 4.77 17.39 2.07
C LYS A 93 4.14 16.67 0.88
N LEU A 94 3.87 17.43 -0.18
CA LEU A 94 3.43 16.90 -1.46
C LEU A 94 4.65 16.55 -2.33
N ARG A 95 4.62 15.36 -2.91
CA ARG A 95 5.64 14.87 -3.83
C ARG A 95 4.99 14.36 -5.10
N MET A 96 5.69 14.51 -6.21
CA MET A 96 5.32 13.83 -7.44
C MET A 96 5.81 12.39 -7.37
N ALA A 97 5.00 11.49 -7.90
CA ALA A 97 5.37 10.09 -8.06
C ALA A 97 5.06 9.62 -9.47
N GLU A 98 5.82 8.64 -9.92
CA GLU A 98 5.66 7.98 -11.22
C GLU A 98 5.19 6.55 -10.97
N VAL A 99 4.23 6.06 -11.77
CA VAL A 99 3.84 4.66 -11.79
C VAL A 99 4.96 3.88 -12.48
N VAL A 100 5.60 2.97 -11.74
CA VAL A 100 6.76 2.23 -12.27
C VAL A 100 6.47 0.75 -12.51
N PHE A 101 5.42 0.23 -11.90
CA PHE A 101 4.99 -1.14 -12.10
C PHE A 101 3.54 -1.31 -11.66
N THR A 102 2.74 -2.01 -12.46
CA THR A 102 1.34 -2.31 -12.16
C THR A 102 1.06 -3.79 -12.30
N GLY A 103 0.20 -4.30 -11.43
CA GLY A 103 -0.53 -5.53 -11.67
C GLY A 103 -1.74 -5.28 -12.57
N ASN A 104 -2.63 -6.22 -12.57
CA ASN A 104 -3.95 -6.12 -13.20
C ASN A 104 -5.03 -5.86 -12.13
N ALA A 105 -6.29 -5.75 -12.55
CA ALA A 105 -7.42 -5.55 -11.63
C ALA A 105 -7.58 -6.70 -10.60
N GLU A 106 -7.18 -7.92 -10.94
CA GLU A 106 -7.27 -9.10 -10.06
C GLU A 106 -6.17 -9.12 -8.99
N GLU A 107 -4.96 -8.65 -9.34
CA GLU A 107 -3.85 -8.49 -8.39
C GLU A 107 -4.02 -7.26 -7.51
N ASP A 108 -4.63 -6.21 -8.05
CA ASP A 108 -4.92 -4.92 -7.41
C ASP A 108 -3.74 -4.31 -6.66
N LEU A 109 -2.54 -4.35 -7.27
CA LEU A 109 -1.30 -3.78 -6.75
C LEU A 109 -0.64 -2.85 -7.76
N ALA A 110 -0.04 -1.78 -7.28
CA ALA A 110 0.80 -0.88 -8.06
C ALA A 110 1.99 -0.36 -7.26
N LEU A 111 3.09 -0.04 -7.96
CA LEU A 111 4.27 0.60 -7.40
C LEU A 111 4.43 2.00 -7.94
N LEU A 112 4.70 2.91 -7.03
CA LEU A 112 5.00 4.31 -7.31
C LEU A 112 6.42 4.62 -6.88
N LEU A 113 7.19 5.28 -7.74
CA LEU A 113 8.49 5.84 -7.41
C LEU A 113 8.33 7.33 -7.13
N ILE A 114 8.67 7.78 -5.93
CA ILE A 114 8.67 9.21 -5.65
C ILE A 114 9.84 9.89 -6.35
N THR A 115 9.56 11.00 -7.00
CA THR A 115 10.61 11.85 -7.56
C THR A 115 11.31 12.63 -6.43
N GLY A 116 12.55 13.02 -6.67
CA GLY A 116 13.35 13.80 -5.70
C GLY A 116 12.84 15.22 -5.43
N PHE A 117 11.62 15.56 -5.85
CA PHE A 117 11.04 16.89 -5.75
C PHE A 117 9.85 16.95 -4.81
N ILE A 118 9.79 18.03 -4.03
CA ILE A 118 8.61 18.42 -3.25
C ILE A 118 7.89 19.52 -4.03
N ILE A 119 6.56 19.51 -4.03
CA ILE A 119 5.77 20.64 -4.48
C ILE A 119 5.51 21.55 -3.27
N ASP A 120 5.97 22.79 -3.33
CA ASP A 120 5.63 23.79 -2.32
C ASP A 120 4.13 24.14 -2.45
N PRO A 121 3.30 23.83 -1.44
CA PRO A 121 1.85 24.03 -1.52
C PRO A 121 1.46 25.53 -1.58
N ALA A 122 2.37 26.44 -1.23
CA ALA A 122 2.11 27.89 -1.28
C ALA A 122 2.41 28.50 -2.64
N THR A 123 3.38 27.96 -3.38
CA THR A 123 3.85 28.53 -4.65
C THR A 123 3.59 27.62 -5.85
N GLY A 124 3.36 26.31 -5.63
CA GLY A 124 3.30 25.30 -6.68
C GLY A 124 4.66 24.99 -7.32
N GLU A 125 5.76 25.52 -6.75
CA GLU A 125 7.10 25.32 -7.31
C GLU A 125 7.70 23.99 -6.85
N GLN A 126 8.41 23.30 -7.75
CA GLN A 126 9.18 22.10 -7.42
C GLN A 126 10.50 22.48 -6.73
N VAL A 127 10.74 21.84 -5.58
CA VAL A 127 11.97 22.04 -4.79
C VAL A 127 12.63 20.69 -4.58
N GLU A 128 13.91 20.56 -4.89
CA GLU A 128 14.68 19.34 -4.61
C GLU A 128 14.61 18.95 -3.14
N SER A 129 14.29 17.68 -2.88
CA SER A 129 14.31 17.12 -1.53
C SER A 129 14.80 15.69 -1.57
N PRO A 130 16.02 15.43 -1.12
CA PRO A 130 16.59 14.08 -1.07
C PRO A 130 16.18 13.30 0.18
N GLU A 131 15.02 13.60 0.77
CA GLU A 131 14.57 12.89 1.97
C GLU A 131 14.16 11.46 1.64
N GLU A 132 14.61 10.53 2.47
CA GLU A 132 14.27 9.11 2.44
C GLU A 132 13.25 8.82 3.55
N TYR A 133 12.28 7.94 3.26
CA TYR A 133 11.25 7.54 4.23
C TYR A 133 11.52 6.11 4.73
N PRO A 134 11.16 5.81 6.00
CA PRO A 134 11.38 4.47 6.52
C PRO A 134 10.45 3.45 5.85
N PRO A 135 10.99 2.39 5.20
CA PRO A 135 10.17 1.34 4.65
C PRO A 135 9.58 0.45 5.75
N LEU A 136 8.41 -0.13 5.50
CA LEU A 136 7.80 -1.14 6.36
C LEU A 136 8.33 -2.53 6.01
N GLU A 137 8.59 -3.33 7.04
CA GLU A 137 8.97 -4.74 6.87
C GLU A 137 7.72 -5.61 6.60
N LEU A 138 7.82 -6.57 5.68
CA LEU A 138 6.79 -7.58 5.45
C LEU A 138 6.86 -8.69 6.51
N SER A 139 5.71 -9.30 6.81
CA SER A 139 5.60 -10.48 7.67
C SER A 139 4.67 -11.50 7.04
N PHE A 140 5.16 -12.73 6.89
CA PHE A 140 4.43 -13.85 6.29
C PHE A 140 3.83 -14.81 7.31
N ASP A 141 4.14 -14.63 8.62
CA ASP A 141 3.57 -15.46 9.70
C ASP A 141 2.29 -14.80 10.22
N VAL A 142 1.18 -15.13 9.57
CA VAL A 142 -0.16 -14.64 9.89
C VAL A 142 -1.11 -15.82 10.10
N LYS A 143 -1.99 -15.70 11.11
CA LYS A 143 -2.96 -16.75 11.48
C LYS A 143 -4.31 -16.15 11.78
N VAL A 144 -5.36 -16.93 11.55
CA VAL A 144 -6.71 -16.58 11.99
C VAL A 144 -6.72 -16.31 13.49
N GLY A 145 -7.27 -15.17 13.87
CA GLY A 145 -7.32 -14.68 15.25
C GLY A 145 -6.17 -13.72 15.62
N ASP A 146 -5.17 -13.54 14.75
CA ASP A 146 -4.12 -12.55 14.99
C ASP A 146 -4.70 -11.13 14.91
N ARG A 147 -4.26 -10.27 15.84
CA ARG A 147 -4.66 -8.86 15.87
C ARG A 147 -3.96 -8.08 14.77
N VAL A 148 -4.73 -7.26 14.08
CA VAL A 148 -4.25 -6.41 13.00
C VAL A 148 -4.77 -4.98 13.12
N ILE A 149 -4.06 -4.09 12.47
CA ILE A 149 -4.35 -2.67 12.38
C ILE A 149 -4.34 -2.30 10.90
N ALA A 150 -5.47 -1.81 10.39
CA ALA A 150 -5.51 -1.18 9.08
C ALA A 150 -5.19 0.31 9.24
N VAL A 151 -4.24 0.78 8.44
CA VAL A 151 -3.80 2.18 8.45
C VAL A 151 -4.03 2.77 7.07
N GLY A 152 -4.58 3.97 7.03
CA GLY A 152 -4.72 4.77 5.83
C GLY A 152 -4.47 6.24 6.15
N ASN A 153 -4.23 7.04 5.13
CA ASN A 153 -4.10 8.49 5.26
C ASN A 153 -5.07 9.19 4.29
N PRO A 154 -6.40 9.02 4.51
CA PRO A 154 -7.38 9.56 3.60
C PRO A 154 -7.35 11.09 3.61
N MET A 155 -7.23 11.70 2.43
CA MET A 155 -7.47 13.11 2.16
C MET A 155 -6.55 14.13 2.84
N GLY A 156 -5.38 13.78 3.38
CA GLY A 156 -4.44 14.76 3.97
C GLY A 156 -5.04 15.78 4.99
N GLN A 157 -6.36 15.89 5.02
CA GLN A 157 -7.10 16.82 5.90
C GLN A 157 -7.36 16.26 7.29
N PHE A 158 -7.24 14.96 7.46
CA PHE A 158 -7.39 14.27 8.73
C PHE A 158 -6.13 13.48 9.00
N ALA A 159 -5.63 13.57 10.22
CA ALA A 159 -4.60 12.64 10.68
C ALA A 159 -5.01 11.21 10.31
N ALA A 160 -4.02 10.39 9.93
CA ALA A 160 -4.21 9.01 9.48
C ALA A 160 -5.39 8.30 10.13
N THR A 161 -6.22 7.66 9.31
CA THR A 161 -7.31 6.82 9.79
C THR A 161 -6.76 5.46 10.18
N VAL A 162 -7.07 5.03 11.39
CA VAL A 162 -6.57 3.78 11.95
C VAL A 162 -7.73 2.99 12.50
N THR A 163 -7.89 1.76 12.01
CA THR A 163 -8.87 0.80 12.53
C THR A 163 -8.17 -0.45 13.03
N GLN A 164 -8.81 -1.20 13.92
CA GLN A 164 -8.23 -2.44 14.44
C GLN A 164 -9.24 -3.58 14.35
N GLY A 165 -8.70 -4.79 14.18
CA GLY A 165 -9.49 -6.02 14.16
C GLY A 165 -8.61 -7.24 14.32
N ILE A 166 -9.09 -8.35 13.79
CA ILE A 166 -8.37 -9.62 13.72
C ILE A 166 -8.40 -10.17 12.29
N ILE A 167 -7.50 -11.08 12.00
CA ILE A 167 -7.64 -11.93 10.80
C ILE A 167 -8.78 -12.91 11.04
N SER A 168 -9.85 -12.76 10.29
CA SER A 168 -11.07 -13.58 10.38
C SER A 168 -10.98 -14.85 9.54
N ALA A 169 -10.31 -14.77 8.37
CA ALA A 169 -10.02 -15.90 7.49
C ALA A 169 -8.78 -15.60 6.63
N ILE A 170 -8.21 -16.64 6.06
CA ILE A 170 -7.18 -16.58 5.02
C ILE A 170 -7.79 -17.28 3.82
N ARG A 171 -7.81 -16.62 2.66
CA ARG A 171 -8.38 -17.12 1.42
C ARG A 171 -7.27 -17.38 0.42
N GLU A 172 -7.22 -18.58 -0.12
CA GLU A 172 -6.34 -18.91 -1.22
C GLU A 172 -6.95 -18.38 -2.55
N PRO A 173 -6.15 -18.15 -3.60
CA PRO A 173 -6.65 -17.87 -4.94
C PRO A 173 -7.73 -18.89 -5.35
N GLU A 174 -8.67 -18.49 -6.17
CA GLU A 174 -9.81 -19.32 -6.64
C GLU A 174 -10.89 -19.64 -5.57
N GLU A 175 -10.74 -19.19 -4.31
CA GLU A 175 -11.74 -19.42 -3.25
C GLU A 175 -12.77 -18.28 -3.12
N TYR A 176 -12.63 -17.21 -3.89
CA TYR A 176 -13.52 -16.05 -3.84
C TYR A 176 -13.61 -15.36 -5.21
N GLU A 177 -14.74 -14.74 -5.45
CA GLU A 177 -15.03 -13.99 -6.68
C GLU A 177 -14.82 -12.50 -6.41
N VAL A 178 -14.31 -11.76 -7.41
CA VAL A 178 -14.08 -10.32 -7.39
C VAL A 178 -14.99 -9.69 -8.44
N GLY A 179 -15.70 -8.63 -8.07
CA GLY A 179 -16.54 -7.87 -9.00
C GLY A 179 -18.03 -7.90 -8.65
N GLU A 180 -18.77 -6.88 -9.09
CA GLU A 180 -20.21 -6.70 -8.88
C GLU A 180 -21.06 -7.12 -10.08
N ASP A 181 -20.44 -7.36 -11.25
CA ASP A 181 -21.12 -7.71 -12.49
C ASP A 181 -20.94 -9.20 -12.83
N ASP A 182 -21.92 -9.79 -13.58
CA ASP A 182 -22.10 -11.19 -13.94
C ASP A 182 -20.90 -11.89 -14.67
N GLU A 183 -19.73 -11.32 -14.67
CA GLU A 183 -18.48 -11.94 -15.12
C GLU A 183 -17.70 -12.37 -13.88
N ASP A 184 -17.77 -13.68 -13.56
CA ASP A 184 -17.08 -14.35 -12.46
C ASP A 184 -15.54 -14.18 -12.61
N GLU A 185 -14.98 -13.05 -12.20
CA GLU A 185 -13.54 -12.86 -12.09
C GLU A 185 -13.05 -13.55 -10.80
N ILE A 186 -12.21 -14.53 -10.97
CA ILE A 186 -11.61 -15.28 -9.86
C ILE A 186 -10.34 -14.53 -9.45
N ALA A 187 -10.26 -14.12 -8.19
CA ALA A 187 -9.05 -13.48 -7.71
C ALA A 187 -7.84 -14.41 -7.83
N GLU A 188 -6.78 -13.90 -8.40
CA GLU A 188 -5.53 -14.65 -8.61
C GLU A 188 -4.58 -14.58 -7.40
N VAL A 189 -4.88 -13.72 -6.42
CA VAL A 189 -4.00 -13.48 -5.28
C VAL A 189 -4.59 -13.96 -3.95
N LYS A 190 -3.72 -14.33 -3.04
CA LYS A 190 -4.09 -14.68 -1.68
C LYS A 190 -4.54 -13.45 -0.90
N VAL A 191 -5.70 -13.54 -0.22
CA VAL A 191 -6.21 -12.44 0.62
C VAL A 191 -6.44 -12.84 2.07
N LEU A 192 -6.37 -11.83 2.92
CA LEU A 192 -6.69 -11.89 4.34
C LEU A 192 -8.06 -11.24 4.56
N GLN A 193 -8.99 -11.98 5.13
CA GLN A 193 -10.26 -11.41 5.60
C GLN A 193 -10.07 -10.87 7.01
N THR A 194 -10.56 -9.65 7.26
CA THR A 194 -10.48 -8.99 8.57
C THR A 194 -11.81 -8.32 8.94
N ASP A 195 -12.05 -8.13 10.22
CA ASP A 195 -13.11 -7.29 10.76
C ASP A 195 -12.62 -5.86 11.11
N ALA A 196 -11.34 -5.56 10.86
CA ALA A 196 -10.86 -4.18 10.86
C ALA A 196 -11.57 -3.41 9.74
N ALA A 197 -12.20 -2.28 10.06
CA ALA A 197 -12.94 -1.53 9.06
C ALA A 197 -12.00 -0.97 7.98
N ILE A 198 -12.22 -1.35 6.73
CA ILE A 198 -11.60 -0.78 5.54
C ILE A 198 -12.69 0.06 4.85
N ASN A 199 -12.40 1.33 4.64
CA ASN A 199 -13.30 2.29 4.03
C ASN A 199 -12.55 3.05 2.93
N PRO A 200 -13.25 3.76 2.03
CA PRO A 200 -12.60 4.66 1.09
C PRO A 200 -11.55 5.53 1.77
N GLY A 201 -10.34 5.53 1.22
CA GLY A 201 -9.17 6.19 1.78
C GLY A 201 -8.20 5.29 2.56
N ASN A 202 -8.58 4.06 2.97
CA ASN A 202 -7.64 3.08 3.51
C ASN A 202 -7.05 2.14 2.43
N SER A 203 -7.70 2.07 1.25
CA SER A 203 -7.26 1.26 0.11
C SER A 203 -5.83 1.61 -0.28
N GLY A 204 -4.98 0.62 -0.52
CA GLY A 204 -3.54 0.77 -0.75
C GLY A 204 -2.70 0.94 0.51
N GLY A 205 -3.30 1.26 1.64
CA GLY A 205 -2.61 1.35 2.93
C GLY A 205 -2.26 -0.01 3.53
N PRO A 206 -1.34 -0.09 4.50
CA PRO A 206 -0.91 -1.34 5.08
C PRO A 206 -1.91 -1.91 6.09
N LEU A 207 -2.10 -3.23 6.06
CA LEU A 207 -2.61 -4.03 7.17
C LEU A 207 -1.41 -4.53 7.97
N ILE A 208 -1.27 -4.10 9.22
CA ILE A 208 -0.08 -4.40 10.04
C ILE A 208 -0.41 -5.28 11.23
N ASN A 209 0.56 -6.08 11.67
CA ASN A 209 0.51 -6.83 12.90
C ASN A 209 0.94 -5.97 14.12
N MET A 210 0.82 -6.53 15.32
CA MET A 210 1.18 -5.84 16.56
C MET A 210 2.71 -5.64 16.76
N ALA A 211 3.54 -6.04 15.78
CA ALA A 211 4.97 -5.73 15.73
C ALA A 211 5.29 -4.58 14.74
N GLY A 212 4.27 -4.00 14.10
CA GLY A 212 4.42 -2.93 13.11
C GLY A 212 4.90 -3.43 11.74
N GLN A 213 4.65 -4.72 11.42
CA GLN A 213 5.02 -5.32 10.16
C GLN A 213 3.80 -5.51 9.28
N VAL A 214 3.94 -5.32 7.99
CA VAL A 214 2.88 -5.49 7.01
C VAL A 214 2.55 -6.97 6.84
N VAL A 215 1.29 -7.32 7.02
CA VAL A 215 0.73 -8.65 6.73
C VAL A 215 -0.12 -8.63 5.47
N GLY A 216 -0.53 -7.46 5.00
CA GLY A 216 -1.28 -7.30 3.76
C GLY A 216 -1.44 -5.83 3.35
N VAL A 217 -2.02 -5.62 2.17
CA VAL A 217 -2.41 -4.32 1.61
C VAL A 217 -3.93 -4.23 1.68
N ASN A 218 -4.47 -3.22 2.36
CA ASN A 218 -5.91 -3.01 2.44
C ASN A 218 -6.45 -2.76 1.03
N THR A 219 -7.53 -3.44 0.66
CA THR A 219 -8.09 -3.28 -0.68
C THR A 219 -9.56 -2.91 -0.63
N TRP A 220 -10.47 -3.82 -0.47
CA TRP A 220 -11.90 -3.49 -0.45
C TRP A 220 -12.67 -4.19 0.66
N GLY A 221 -13.86 -3.63 0.98
CA GLY A 221 -14.88 -4.27 1.80
C GLY A 221 -16.04 -4.72 0.92
N LEU A 222 -16.74 -5.77 1.31
CA LEU A 222 -17.98 -6.16 0.66
C LEU A 222 -19.09 -5.18 1.05
N GLU A 223 -19.72 -4.49 0.08
CA GLU A 223 -20.72 -3.43 0.31
C GLU A 223 -21.90 -3.85 1.20
N ASP A 224 -22.30 -5.12 1.15
CA ASP A 224 -23.44 -5.67 1.92
C ASP A 224 -23.04 -6.35 3.24
N ALA A 225 -21.76 -6.24 3.66
CA ALA A 225 -21.25 -6.93 4.85
C ALA A 225 -20.36 -6.04 5.72
N ASP A 226 -20.96 -5.36 6.70
CA ASP A 226 -20.29 -4.42 7.64
C ASP A 226 -19.00 -4.94 8.32
N THR A 227 -18.70 -6.24 8.24
CA THR A 227 -17.60 -6.89 8.97
C THR A 227 -16.72 -7.80 8.10
N ILE A 228 -16.87 -7.76 6.78
CA ILE A 228 -16.03 -8.52 5.85
C ILE A 228 -15.23 -7.54 5.01
N ASN A 229 -13.98 -7.37 5.41
CA ASN A 229 -13.03 -6.55 4.68
C ASN A 229 -11.86 -7.43 4.24
N LEU A 230 -11.24 -7.09 3.12
CA LEU A 230 -10.18 -7.86 2.49
C LEU A 230 -8.90 -7.07 2.40
N ALA A 231 -7.78 -7.75 2.53
CA ALA A 231 -6.45 -7.22 2.27
C ALA A 231 -5.66 -8.24 1.46
N ILE A 232 -4.93 -7.80 0.46
CA ILE A 232 -4.01 -8.63 -0.31
C ILE A 232 -2.89 -9.09 0.63
N ALA A 233 -2.64 -10.40 0.73
CA ALA A 233 -1.68 -10.92 1.68
C ALA A 233 -0.24 -10.48 1.32
N SER A 234 0.59 -10.25 2.33
CA SER A 234 2.00 -9.84 2.15
C SER A 234 2.82 -10.82 1.30
N VAL A 235 2.43 -12.09 1.21
CA VAL A 235 3.09 -13.06 0.32
C VAL A 235 2.84 -12.72 -1.15
N ALA A 236 1.63 -12.30 -1.51
CA ALA A 236 1.33 -11.85 -2.87
C ALA A 236 2.06 -10.54 -3.21
N LEU A 237 2.15 -9.63 -2.23
CA LEU A 237 2.97 -8.42 -2.38
C LEU A 237 4.46 -8.75 -2.58
N ASP A 238 5.01 -9.73 -1.88
CA ASP A 238 6.41 -10.17 -2.03
C ASP A 238 6.68 -10.73 -3.45
N ASP A 239 5.75 -11.56 -3.95
CA ASP A 239 5.79 -12.09 -5.31
C ASP A 239 5.69 -10.96 -6.36
N PHE A 240 4.84 -9.97 -6.14
CA PHE A 240 4.69 -8.79 -6.99
C PHE A 240 5.97 -7.92 -7.02
N LEU A 241 6.58 -7.69 -5.86
CA LEU A 241 7.87 -6.97 -5.76
C LEU A 241 9.00 -7.71 -6.46
N ALA A 242 9.03 -9.05 -6.37
CA ALA A 242 10.01 -9.87 -7.08
C ALA A 242 9.85 -9.75 -8.61
N GLY A 243 8.61 -9.70 -9.12
CA GLY A 243 8.32 -9.45 -10.54
C GLY A 243 8.86 -8.09 -11.02
N PHE A 244 8.72 -7.06 -10.19
CA PHE A 244 9.29 -5.74 -10.47
C PHE A 244 10.83 -5.78 -10.57
N GLU A 245 11.51 -6.42 -9.61
CA GLU A 245 12.97 -6.53 -9.61
C GLU A 245 13.48 -7.27 -10.87
N GLU A 246 12.81 -8.36 -11.29
CA GLU A 246 13.16 -9.11 -12.49
C GLU A 246 13.05 -8.27 -13.78
N THR A 247 12.12 -7.33 -13.83
CA THR A 247 11.93 -6.44 -14.99
C THR A 247 13.11 -5.49 -15.17
N PHE A 248 13.69 -4.99 -14.08
CA PHE A 248 14.84 -4.08 -14.11
C PHE A 248 16.19 -4.78 -14.31
N GLU A 249 16.35 -6.03 -13.84
CA GLU A 249 17.58 -6.79 -14.08
C GLU A 249 17.71 -7.32 -15.53
N GLY A 250 16.61 -7.28 -16.30
CA GLY A 250 16.53 -7.81 -17.67
C GLY A 250 17.02 -6.87 -18.78
N GLU A 251 17.25 -5.59 -18.52
CA GLU A 251 17.83 -4.66 -19.49
C GLU A 251 19.37 -4.73 -19.44
N PRO A 252 20.05 -5.37 -20.42
CA PRO A 252 21.50 -5.28 -20.50
C PRO A 252 21.90 -3.85 -20.85
N ASP A 253 22.83 -3.27 -20.10
CA ASP A 253 23.50 -2.02 -20.44
C ASP A 253 23.87 -2.02 -21.95
N GLU A 254 23.11 -1.30 -22.78
CA GLU A 254 23.53 -1.03 -24.15
C GLU A 254 24.71 -0.05 -24.09
N GLU A 255 25.93 -0.60 -24.31
CA GLU A 255 27.15 0.16 -24.50
C GLU A 255 27.16 0.96 -25.84
#